data_aebc1b19a0bf656db7a8262ec98e3919
#
_entry.id   aebc1b19a0bf656db7a8262ec98e3919
#
_cell.length_a   1.000
_cell.length_b   1.000
_cell.length_c   1.000
_cell.angle_alpha   90.00
_cell.angle_beta   90.00
_cell.angle_gamma   90.00
#
_symmetry.space_group_name_H-M   'P 1'
#
loop_
_entity.id
_entity.type
_entity.pdbx_description
1 polymer ?
#
loop_
_entity_poly.entity_id
_entity_poly.type
_entity_poly.pdbx_seq_one_letter_code
_entity_poly.pdbx_strand_id
1 'polypeptide(L)'
;MDCCGGCNCHGHAFTRRQWMWGTVVTSVGAMLAGGIGMRGTTAAAQTAENTTAALDVLRNSISVDVHTHGGTTGITSQAPPNDSIANGMRAGSLAVACLADVPDGPILGRNPAGVLGALRTPEPGQLYKYHLGRLDWMDETVANHGLRRALSAADLAAAHAAGQPSIVSDVEGLDFLEGKLERLEQAHQRGVRHVQLVHYTPNDIGDFQTGTVTHKGLTSFGADVIRACHRLGLVCDVAHATEDTVKQAVKVATKPLLLSHTAIAGSPAMGPTPLKERQISRDHARAIAETGGAIGIWHFFPSLEKYVDGLKEMVDVVGVDHVCIGTDQQVAPGSLQDYSKWVHLVAAMLRSGFTPKEAGKIAGENYMRIFRAAVG
;
A
#
# COMPACT_ATOMS: atom_id res chain seq x y z
N MET A 1 45.01 13.95 46.77
CA MET A 1 44.42 15.26 47.12
C MET A 1 43.07 15.24 46.43
N ASP A 2 42.00 14.70 47.04
CA ASP A 2 41.06 15.40 47.94
C ASP A 2 40.28 16.46 47.16
N CYS A 3 39.00 16.49 47.11
CA CYS A 3 37.84 16.01 47.88
C CYS A 3 36.58 16.24 47.05
N CYS A 4 35.67 15.37 47.14
CA CYS A 4 34.41 15.44 47.88
C CYS A 4 33.32 16.41 47.42
N GLY A 5 32.15 15.90 47.31
CA GLY A 5 30.86 16.39 47.71
C GLY A 5 29.85 16.32 46.56
N GLY A 6 28.92 15.50 46.51
CA GLY A 6 27.91 15.01 47.43
C GLY A 6 26.66 15.86 47.28
N CYS A 7 25.58 15.25 46.79
CA CYS A 7 24.27 15.54 47.31
C CYS A 7 23.15 14.91 46.44
N ASN A 8 22.52 14.02 47.03
CA ASN A 8 21.11 13.87 47.39
C ASN A 8 20.11 13.57 46.28
N CYS A 9 19.82 12.28 46.25
CA CYS A 9 18.58 11.69 45.78
C CYS A 9 17.41 12.10 46.71
N HIS A 10 16.33 12.57 46.14
CA HIS A 10 15.02 12.49 46.79
C HIS A 10 14.06 11.75 45.83
N GLY A 11 13.84 10.51 46.21
CA GLY A 11 12.75 9.72 45.68
C GLY A 11 11.42 10.16 46.28
N HIS A 12 10.42 10.21 45.43
CA HIS A 12 9.02 10.19 45.89
C HIS A 12 8.36 8.92 45.38
N ALA A 13 8.20 8.00 46.34
CA ALA A 13 7.32 6.85 46.24
C ALA A 13 5.87 7.31 46.31
N PHE A 14 5.05 6.96 45.33
CA PHE A 14 3.61 7.05 45.46
C PHE A 14 3.06 5.75 46.01
N THR A 15 2.47 5.84 47.20
CA THR A 15 1.79 4.78 47.93
C THR A 15 0.39 4.55 47.40
N ARG A 16 0.05 3.24 47.34
CA ARG A 16 -1.31 2.74 47.18
C ARG A 16 -2.23 3.21 48.31
N ARG A 17 -3.41 3.78 48.00
CA ARG A 17 -4.57 3.84 48.90
C ARG A 17 -5.88 3.83 48.11
N GLN A 18 -6.51 2.69 48.17
CA GLN A 18 -7.82 2.38 48.78
C GLN A 18 -9.06 2.73 47.93
N TRP A 19 -9.58 1.68 47.41
CA TRP A 19 -10.99 1.52 47.01
C TRP A 19 -11.87 1.41 48.25
N MET A 20 -12.93 2.16 48.35
CA MET A 20 -14.06 1.87 49.21
C MET A 20 -15.38 1.86 48.42
N TRP A 21 -16.12 0.87 48.70
CA TRP A 21 -17.41 0.40 48.21
C TRP A 21 -18.53 1.44 48.45
N GLY A 22 -19.43 1.57 47.48
CA GLY A 22 -20.74 2.17 47.66
C GLY A 22 -21.80 1.32 46.95
N THR A 23 -22.39 0.43 47.70
CA THR A 23 -23.59 -0.35 47.30
C THR A 23 -24.80 0.57 47.49
N VAL A 24 -25.59 0.79 46.44
CA VAL A 24 -26.98 1.31 46.53
C VAL A 24 -27.89 0.30 45.87
N VAL A 25 -28.72 -0.26 46.74
CA VAL A 25 -29.87 -1.07 46.36
C VAL A 25 -31.07 -0.12 46.32
N THR A 26 -31.84 -0.11 45.23
CA THR A 26 -33.27 0.32 45.27
C THR A 26 -34.06 -0.36 44.17
N SER A 27 -34.89 -1.25 44.61
CA SER A 27 -36.32 -1.49 44.42
C SER A 27 -36.92 -1.50 42.99
N VAL A 28 -37.50 -2.64 42.75
CA VAL A 28 -38.41 -3.13 41.73
C VAL A 28 -39.61 -2.17 41.52
N GLY A 29 -39.88 -1.89 40.24
CA GLY A 29 -41.14 -1.35 39.75
C GLY A 29 -41.46 -2.01 38.41
N ALA A 30 -42.36 -3.03 38.45
CA ALA A 30 -42.88 -3.62 37.24
C ALA A 30 -43.89 -2.70 36.58
N MET A 31 -43.68 -2.28 35.35
CA MET A 31 -44.75 -1.81 34.45
C MET A 31 -44.66 -2.58 33.13
N LEU A 32 -45.70 -3.38 32.91
CA LEU A 32 -46.04 -3.98 31.64
C LEU A 32 -46.56 -2.86 30.71
N ALA A 33 -45.81 -2.56 29.66
CA ALA A 33 -46.35 -1.87 28.49
C ALA A 33 -45.74 -2.54 27.26
N GLY A 34 -46.59 -3.14 26.44
CA GLY A 34 -46.22 -3.73 25.16
C GLY A 34 -45.69 -2.66 24.21
N GLY A 35 -44.41 -2.77 23.87
CA GLY A 35 -43.73 -1.98 22.88
C GLY A 35 -42.97 -2.94 21.95
N ILE A 36 -43.27 -2.83 20.66
CA ILE A 36 -42.55 -3.50 19.57
C ILE A 36 -41.06 -3.27 19.78
N GLY A 37 -40.35 -4.30 20.22
CA GLY A 37 -38.93 -4.22 20.54
C GLY A 37 -38.09 -4.04 19.28
N MET A 38 -37.68 -2.81 18.97
CA MET A 38 -36.45 -2.60 18.23
C MET A 38 -35.32 -3.15 19.10
N ARG A 39 -34.82 -4.33 18.73
CA ARG A 39 -33.55 -4.86 19.30
C ARG A 39 -32.46 -3.91 18.90
N GLY A 40 -32.09 -2.97 19.74
CA GLY A 40 -30.85 -2.22 19.65
C GLY A 40 -29.70 -3.23 19.79
N THR A 41 -29.03 -3.56 18.70
CA THR A 41 -27.79 -4.34 18.76
C THR A 41 -26.79 -3.57 19.60
N THR A 42 -26.13 -4.24 20.56
CA THR A 42 -25.04 -3.60 21.32
C THR A 42 -23.89 -3.28 20.37
N ALA A 43 -23.08 -2.26 20.67
CA ALA A 43 -21.92 -1.88 19.85
C ALA A 43 -20.98 -3.09 19.58
N ALA A 44 -20.84 -4.00 20.56
CA ALA A 44 -20.05 -5.21 20.39
C ALA A 44 -20.70 -6.19 19.39
N ALA A 45 -22.02 -6.36 19.40
CA ALA A 45 -22.74 -7.20 18.45
C ALA A 45 -22.64 -6.62 17.03
N GLN A 46 -22.78 -5.32 16.88
CA GLN A 46 -22.62 -4.63 15.60
C GLN A 46 -21.19 -4.76 15.06
N THR A 47 -20.16 -4.66 15.92
CA THR A 47 -18.76 -4.86 15.53
C THR A 47 -18.52 -6.29 15.05
N ALA A 48 -19.05 -7.31 15.75
CA ALA A 48 -18.91 -8.71 15.36
C ALA A 48 -19.62 -9.00 14.03
N GLU A 49 -20.82 -8.45 13.82
CA GLU A 49 -21.57 -8.58 12.56
C GLU A 49 -20.81 -7.98 11.37
N ASN A 50 -20.27 -6.77 11.53
CA ASN A 50 -19.47 -6.12 10.48
C ASN A 50 -18.17 -6.89 10.16
N THR A 51 -17.53 -7.50 11.16
CA THR A 51 -16.35 -8.35 10.94
C THR A 51 -16.71 -9.62 10.17
N THR A 52 -17.85 -10.25 10.48
CA THR A 52 -18.35 -11.42 9.73
C THR A 52 -18.64 -11.05 8.28
N ALA A 53 -19.34 -9.94 8.04
CA ALA A 53 -19.62 -9.45 6.69
C ALA A 53 -18.33 -9.11 5.92
N ALA A 54 -17.32 -8.54 6.57
CA ALA A 54 -16.02 -8.28 5.96
C ALA A 54 -15.27 -9.57 5.56
N LEU A 55 -15.31 -10.60 6.41
CA LEU A 55 -14.77 -11.91 6.06
C LEU A 55 -15.51 -12.55 4.88
N ASP A 56 -16.83 -12.35 4.76
CA ASP A 56 -17.58 -12.80 3.59
C ASP A 56 -17.14 -12.09 2.31
N VAL A 57 -16.91 -10.78 2.35
CA VAL A 57 -16.33 -10.03 1.22
C VAL A 57 -14.98 -10.62 0.83
N LEU A 58 -14.07 -10.83 1.80
CA LEU A 58 -12.71 -11.33 1.56
C LEU A 58 -12.66 -12.79 1.09
N ARG A 59 -13.65 -13.61 1.45
CA ARG A 59 -13.80 -14.97 0.89
C ARG A 59 -14.28 -15.00 -0.56
N ASN A 60 -15.12 -14.04 -0.93
CA ASN A 60 -15.74 -13.98 -2.25
C ASN A 60 -14.98 -13.10 -3.26
N SER A 61 -13.92 -12.40 -2.83
CA SER A 61 -13.06 -11.57 -3.67
C SER A 61 -11.59 -11.78 -3.33
N ILE A 62 -10.72 -11.77 -4.35
CA ILE A 62 -9.27 -11.83 -4.15
C ILE A 62 -8.83 -10.45 -3.66
N SER A 63 -8.52 -10.34 -2.37
CA SER A 63 -8.04 -9.09 -1.78
C SER A 63 -6.58 -8.85 -2.12
N VAL A 64 -6.22 -7.60 -2.45
CA VAL A 64 -4.89 -7.22 -2.91
C VAL A 64 -4.43 -5.93 -2.25
N ASP A 65 -3.27 -5.94 -1.63
CA ASP A 65 -2.48 -4.74 -1.40
C ASP A 65 -1.63 -4.50 -2.64
N VAL A 66 -1.95 -3.44 -3.39
CA VAL A 66 -1.35 -3.23 -4.72
C VAL A 66 0.06 -2.64 -4.66
N HIS A 67 0.56 -2.28 -3.46
CA HIS A 67 1.93 -1.84 -3.24
C HIS A 67 2.30 -1.85 -1.76
N THR A 68 3.42 -2.51 -1.43
CA THR A 68 3.88 -2.61 -0.04
C THR A 68 5.37 -2.98 0.04
N HIS A 69 6.00 -2.56 1.14
CA HIS A 69 7.32 -3.03 1.58
C HIS A 69 7.21 -4.01 2.76
N GLY A 70 6.04 -4.64 2.92
CA GLY A 70 5.71 -5.49 4.04
C GLY A 70 6.80 -6.51 4.38
N GLY A 71 7.14 -6.62 5.67
CA GLY A 71 8.19 -7.50 6.15
C GLY A 71 9.61 -6.92 6.10
N THR A 72 9.81 -5.72 5.57
CA THR A 72 11.10 -5.02 5.65
C THR A 72 11.07 -3.96 6.76
N THR A 73 12.25 -3.53 7.24
CA THR A 73 12.37 -2.48 8.26
C THR A 73 12.67 -1.11 7.63
N GLY A 74 12.10 -0.85 6.47
CA GLY A 74 12.28 0.36 5.68
C GLY A 74 12.67 0.08 4.24
N ILE A 75 12.40 1.01 3.35
CA ILE A 75 12.61 0.88 1.89
C ILE A 75 14.07 0.59 1.48
N THR A 76 15.02 0.97 2.32
CA THR A 76 16.47 0.73 2.08
C THR A 76 17.03 -0.41 2.93
N SER A 77 16.20 -1.06 3.75
CA SER A 77 16.66 -2.12 4.63
C SER A 77 16.95 -3.41 3.85
N GLN A 78 18.11 -3.98 4.11
CA GLN A 78 18.50 -5.32 3.65
C GLN A 78 18.13 -6.40 4.69
N ALA A 79 17.48 -6.03 5.79
CA ALA A 79 17.03 -7.01 6.76
C ALA A 79 16.03 -7.98 6.10
N PRO A 80 16.14 -9.28 6.38
CA PRO A 80 15.14 -10.23 5.89
C PRO A 80 13.77 -9.83 6.44
N PRO A 81 12.68 -10.08 5.67
CA PRO A 81 11.34 -9.86 6.18
C PRO A 81 11.17 -10.70 7.45
N ASN A 82 10.55 -10.12 8.46
CA ASN A 82 10.12 -10.90 9.59
C ASN A 82 8.89 -11.75 9.18
N ASP A 83 8.56 -12.77 9.98
CA ASP A 83 7.40 -13.64 9.75
C ASP A 83 6.05 -12.90 9.69
N SER A 84 6.05 -11.58 9.93
CA SER A 84 4.86 -10.77 10.04
C SER A 84 4.07 -10.65 8.73
N ILE A 85 4.74 -10.72 7.55
CA ILE A 85 4.03 -10.59 6.27
C ILE A 85 3.03 -11.76 6.08
N ALA A 86 3.49 -12.99 6.03
CA ALA A 86 2.63 -14.15 5.78
C ALA A 86 1.63 -14.39 6.92
N ASN A 87 2.06 -14.25 8.18
CA ASN A 87 1.21 -14.40 9.34
C ASN A 87 0.17 -13.28 9.43
N GLY A 88 0.57 -12.03 9.14
CA GLY A 88 -0.35 -10.91 9.06
C GLY A 88 -1.38 -11.08 7.95
N MET A 89 -0.97 -11.50 6.75
CA MET A 89 -1.87 -11.78 5.62
C MET A 89 -2.91 -12.84 5.99
N ARG A 90 -2.48 -13.96 6.61
CA ARG A 90 -3.42 -15.01 7.06
C ARG A 90 -4.39 -14.50 8.14
N ALA A 91 -3.88 -13.79 9.14
CA ALA A 91 -4.70 -13.25 10.23
C ALA A 91 -5.72 -12.20 9.76
N GLY A 92 -5.37 -11.37 8.80
CA GLY A 92 -6.25 -10.34 8.22
C GLY A 92 -7.04 -10.78 7.01
N SER A 93 -6.85 -12.02 6.52
CA SER A 93 -7.47 -12.54 5.29
C SER A 93 -7.10 -11.74 4.04
N LEU A 94 -5.86 -11.24 3.97
CA LEU A 94 -5.31 -10.64 2.76
C LEU A 94 -4.76 -11.75 1.85
N ALA A 95 -5.27 -11.82 0.63
CA ALA A 95 -4.89 -12.88 -0.31
C ALA A 95 -3.59 -12.58 -1.04
N VAL A 96 -3.35 -11.32 -1.44
CA VAL A 96 -2.22 -10.93 -2.30
C VAL A 96 -1.57 -9.66 -1.78
N ALA A 97 -0.24 -9.62 -1.78
CA ALA A 97 0.55 -8.41 -1.60
C ALA A 97 1.49 -8.20 -2.80
N CYS A 98 1.45 -7.02 -3.42
CA CYS A 98 2.45 -6.62 -4.40
C CYS A 98 3.69 -6.13 -3.63
N LEU A 99 4.68 -7.01 -3.51
CA LEU A 99 5.86 -6.76 -2.69
C LEU A 99 6.95 -6.08 -3.52
N ALA A 100 7.29 -4.85 -3.12
CA ALA A 100 8.17 -3.98 -3.88
C ALA A 100 9.67 -4.22 -3.59
N ASP A 101 10.44 -4.29 -4.67
CA ASP A 101 11.87 -4.02 -4.70
C ASP A 101 12.10 -2.54 -4.99
N VAL A 102 13.13 -1.94 -4.41
CA VAL A 102 13.47 -0.51 -4.55
C VAL A 102 14.88 -0.38 -5.15
N PRO A 103 15.04 -0.40 -6.48
CA PRO A 103 16.34 -0.46 -7.14
C PRO A 103 17.26 0.74 -6.90
N ASP A 104 16.70 1.92 -6.64
CA ASP A 104 17.48 3.13 -6.32
C ASP A 104 18.02 3.15 -4.87
N GLY A 105 17.69 2.15 -4.06
CA GLY A 105 18.11 2.03 -2.66
C GLY A 105 19.61 2.33 -2.38
N PRO A 106 20.58 1.89 -3.20
CA PRO A 106 21.99 2.18 -3.00
C PRO A 106 22.40 3.65 -3.05
N ILE A 107 21.59 4.50 -3.63
CA ILE A 107 21.86 5.93 -3.76
C ILE A 107 20.81 6.80 -3.07
N LEU A 108 19.70 6.20 -2.63
CA LEU A 108 18.59 6.89 -1.98
C LEU A 108 18.94 7.25 -0.53
N GLY A 109 18.63 8.47 -0.15
CA GLY A 109 18.78 8.92 1.24
C GLY A 109 18.28 10.34 1.45
N ARG A 110 18.38 10.81 2.70
CA ARG A 110 17.99 12.19 3.04
C ARG A 110 19.20 13.11 2.96
N ASN A 111 19.06 14.20 2.22
CA ASN A 111 20.07 15.26 2.19
C ASN A 111 20.08 16.05 3.52
N PRO A 112 21.03 16.99 3.74
CA PRO A 112 21.09 17.79 4.97
C PRO A 112 19.83 18.61 5.27
N ALA A 113 18.99 18.90 4.27
CA ALA A 113 17.69 19.56 4.45
C ALA A 113 16.56 18.57 4.79
N GLY A 114 16.85 17.26 4.92
CA GLY A 114 15.89 16.21 5.24
C GLY A 114 15.07 15.72 4.04
N VAL A 115 15.35 16.20 2.83
CA VAL A 115 14.65 15.80 1.60
C VAL A 115 15.18 14.45 1.13
N LEU A 116 14.27 13.51 0.89
CA LEU A 116 14.58 12.19 0.35
C LEU A 116 14.86 12.28 -1.16
N GLY A 117 15.94 11.65 -1.61
CA GLY A 117 16.32 11.66 -3.01
C GLY A 117 17.70 11.05 -3.22
N ALA A 118 18.26 11.18 -4.42
CA ALA A 118 19.59 10.70 -4.75
C ALA A 118 20.68 11.50 -4.01
N LEU A 119 21.52 10.81 -3.24
CA LEU A 119 22.68 11.39 -2.56
C LEU A 119 23.93 11.46 -3.44
N ARG A 120 23.96 10.72 -4.53
CA ARG A 120 25.05 10.66 -5.50
C ARG A 120 24.59 10.03 -6.81
N THR A 121 25.38 10.16 -7.84
CA THR A 121 25.21 9.38 -9.07
C THR A 121 25.62 7.93 -8.83
N PRO A 122 24.87 6.93 -9.31
CA PRO A 122 25.27 5.52 -9.23
C PRO A 122 26.46 5.23 -10.16
N GLU A 123 27.26 4.24 -9.79
CA GLU A 123 28.23 3.67 -10.71
C GLU A 123 27.51 2.88 -11.82
N PRO A 124 28.04 2.85 -13.05
CA PRO A 124 27.43 2.09 -14.14
C PRO A 124 27.21 0.62 -13.76
N GLY A 125 26.01 0.11 -13.89
CA GLY A 125 25.61 -1.24 -13.52
C GLY A 125 25.34 -1.46 -12.03
N GLN A 126 25.52 -0.45 -11.18
CA GLN A 126 25.33 -0.58 -9.73
C GLN A 126 23.88 -0.90 -9.38
N LEU A 127 22.93 -0.16 -9.94
CA LEU A 127 21.51 -0.33 -9.63
C LEU A 127 20.97 -1.64 -10.18
N TYR A 128 21.42 -2.03 -11.36
CA TYR A 128 21.09 -3.33 -11.94
C TYR A 128 21.59 -4.50 -11.08
N LYS A 129 22.86 -4.46 -10.65
CA LYS A 129 23.42 -5.49 -9.76
C LYS A 129 22.66 -5.58 -8.44
N TYR A 130 22.30 -4.42 -7.87
CA TYR A 130 21.51 -4.37 -6.65
C TYR A 130 20.12 -4.98 -6.85
N HIS A 131 19.42 -4.61 -7.92
CA HIS A 131 18.13 -5.19 -8.30
C HIS A 131 18.19 -6.73 -8.41
N LEU A 132 19.21 -7.30 -9.04
CA LEU A 132 19.38 -8.76 -9.10
C LEU A 132 19.45 -9.39 -7.70
N GLY A 133 20.21 -8.80 -6.78
CA GLY A 133 20.27 -9.25 -5.39
C GLY A 133 18.94 -9.11 -4.66
N ARG A 134 18.12 -8.10 -5.01
CA ARG A 134 16.76 -7.94 -4.46
C ARG A 134 15.82 -9.01 -4.99
N LEU A 135 15.95 -9.43 -6.24
CA LEU A 135 15.19 -10.56 -6.78
C LEU A 135 15.55 -11.88 -6.07
N ASP A 136 16.83 -12.11 -5.76
CA ASP A 136 17.28 -13.27 -4.98
C ASP A 136 16.66 -13.23 -3.56
N TRP A 137 16.71 -12.08 -2.90
CA TRP A 137 16.03 -11.86 -1.62
C TRP A 137 14.51 -12.13 -1.68
N MET A 138 13.85 -11.75 -2.78
CA MET A 138 12.43 -12.03 -2.99
C MET A 138 12.17 -13.53 -3.12
N ASP A 139 13.05 -14.28 -3.82
CA ASP A 139 12.97 -15.73 -3.95
C ASP A 139 13.09 -16.40 -2.57
N GLU A 140 14.04 -15.97 -1.75
CA GLU A 140 14.23 -16.45 -0.38
C GLU A 140 13.01 -16.12 0.51
N THR A 141 12.45 -14.92 0.38
CA THR A 141 11.25 -14.49 1.13
C THR A 141 10.06 -15.41 0.82
N VAL A 142 9.82 -15.69 -0.44
CA VAL A 142 8.73 -16.59 -0.87
C VAL A 142 8.94 -17.98 -0.29
N ALA A 143 10.16 -18.52 -0.41
CA ALA A 143 10.49 -19.87 0.05
C ALA A 143 10.38 -20.01 1.58
N ASN A 144 10.90 -19.03 2.34
CA ASN A 144 11.03 -19.13 3.79
C ASN A 144 9.72 -18.85 4.54
N HIS A 145 8.77 -18.11 3.96
CA HIS A 145 7.53 -17.70 4.65
C HIS A 145 6.28 -18.43 4.16
N GLY A 146 6.42 -19.47 3.30
CA GLY A 146 5.30 -20.24 2.78
C GLY A 146 4.34 -19.39 1.96
N LEU A 147 4.87 -18.40 1.27
CA LEU A 147 4.15 -17.57 0.31
C LEU A 147 4.17 -18.23 -1.08
N ARG A 148 3.27 -17.82 -1.94
CA ARG A 148 3.27 -18.22 -3.34
C ARG A 148 3.53 -17.02 -4.23
N ARG A 149 4.51 -17.10 -5.13
CA ARG A 149 4.66 -16.09 -6.18
C ARG A 149 3.66 -16.36 -7.31
N ALA A 150 2.85 -15.36 -7.63
CA ALA A 150 1.92 -15.42 -8.74
C ALA A 150 2.55 -14.85 -10.02
N LEU A 151 2.46 -15.60 -11.10
CA LEU A 151 2.94 -15.23 -12.43
C LEU A 151 1.79 -14.98 -13.41
N SER A 152 0.55 -15.33 -13.02
CA SER A 152 -0.66 -15.18 -13.81
C SER A 152 -1.88 -14.96 -12.93
N ALA A 153 -2.99 -14.52 -13.50
CA ALA A 153 -4.26 -14.39 -12.79
C ALA A 153 -4.80 -15.76 -12.33
N ALA A 154 -4.49 -16.83 -13.05
CA ALA A 154 -4.84 -18.18 -12.67
C ALA A 154 -4.11 -18.63 -11.40
N ASP A 155 -2.82 -18.24 -11.23
CA ASP A 155 -2.06 -18.52 -10.00
C ASP A 155 -2.70 -17.85 -8.79
N LEU A 156 -3.12 -16.58 -8.93
CA LEU A 156 -3.80 -15.83 -7.86
C LEU A 156 -5.14 -16.48 -7.49
N ALA A 157 -5.93 -16.90 -8.48
CA ALA A 157 -7.20 -17.57 -8.25
C ALA A 157 -7.00 -18.92 -7.54
N ALA A 158 -6.02 -19.73 -7.99
CA ALA A 158 -5.72 -21.02 -7.39
C ALA A 158 -5.21 -20.89 -5.94
N ALA A 159 -4.34 -19.92 -5.67
CA ALA A 159 -3.83 -19.65 -4.33
C ALA A 159 -4.94 -19.18 -3.39
N HIS A 160 -5.80 -18.26 -3.85
CA HIS A 160 -6.95 -17.78 -3.06
C HIS A 160 -7.91 -18.94 -2.71
N ALA A 161 -8.27 -19.79 -3.68
CA ALA A 161 -9.12 -20.96 -3.45
C ALA A 161 -8.51 -21.95 -2.46
N ALA A 162 -7.16 -22.03 -2.40
CA ALA A 162 -6.43 -22.86 -1.42
C ALA A 162 -6.22 -22.16 -0.06
N GLY A 163 -6.67 -20.93 0.12
CA GLY A 163 -6.40 -20.14 1.33
C GLY A 163 -4.91 -19.83 1.56
N GLN A 164 -4.12 -19.82 0.48
CA GLN A 164 -2.67 -19.60 0.54
C GLN A 164 -2.33 -18.15 0.16
N PRO A 165 -1.67 -17.38 1.05
CA PRO A 165 -1.21 -16.04 0.72
C PRO A 165 -0.22 -16.03 -0.45
N SER A 166 -0.37 -15.04 -1.32
CA SER A 166 0.46 -14.91 -2.51
C SER A 166 1.12 -13.53 -2.58
N ILE A 167 2.23 -13.45 -3.30
CA ILE A 167 2.82 -12.18 -3.70
C ILE A 167 2.84 -12.04 -5.22
N VAL A 168 2.73 -10.79 -5.66
CA VAL A 168 3.15 -10.33 -6.98
C VAL A 168 4.48 -9.60 -6.79
N SER A 169 5.53 -10.01 -7.50
CA SER A 169 6.80 -9.28 -7.45
C SER A 169 6.64 -7.94 -8.15
N ASP A 170 6.82 -6.88 -7.40
CA ASP A 170 6.74 -5.48 -7.80
C ASP A 170 8.14 -4.84 -7.79
N VAL A 171 8.36 -3.83 -8.63
CA VAL A 171 9.60 -3.06 -8.69
C VAL A 171 9.26 -1.58 -8.67
N GLU A 172 9.64 -0.90 -7.60
CA GLU A 172 9.40 0.53 -7.41
C GLU A 172 10.56 1.37 -7.97
N GLY A 173 10.36 1.88 -9.17
CA GLY A 173 11.37 2.61 -9.94
C GLY A 173 12.19 1.71 -10.86
N LEU A 174 12.22 2.03 -12.14
CA LEU A 174 12.98 1.28 -13.14
C LEU A 174 14.40 1.83 -13.35
N ASP A 175 15.00 2.37 -12.30
CA ASP A 175 16.35 2.94 -12.29
C ASP A 175 17.40 1.91 -12.66
N PHE A 176 17.16 0.62 -12.36
CA PHE A 176 18.03 -0.49 -12.72
C PHE A 176 18.16 -0.73 -14.23
N LEU A 177 17.26 -0.18 -15.03
CA LEU A 177 17.37 -0.28 -16.49
C LEU A 177 18.63 0.42 -17.00
N GLU A 178 19.01 1.57 -16.44
CA GLU A 178 20.18 2.35 -16.87
C GLU A 178 20.22 2.48 -18.40
N GLY A 179 19.07 2.85 -19.02
CA GLY A 179 18.90 3.00 -20.48
C GLY A 179 18.84 1.70 -21.29
N LYS A 180 18.77 0.52 -20.66
CA LYS A 180 18.83 -0.80 -21.32
C LYS A 180 17.50 -1.54 -21.18
N LEU A 181 16.71 -1.53 -22.24
CA LEU A 181 15.36 -2.10 -22.24
C LEU A 181 15.35 -3.63 -22.04
N GLU A 182 16.40 -4.33 -22.47
CA GLU A 182 16.53 -5.79 -22.29
C GLU A 182 16.56 -6.22 -20.81
N ARG A 183 16.90 -5.34 -19.89
CA ARG A 183 16.87 -5.63 -18.45
C ARG A 183 15.44 -5.77 -17.93
N LEU A 184 14.47 -5.12 -18.56
CA LEU A 184 13.04 -5.32 -18.25
C LEU A 184 12.57 -6.74 -18.60
N GLU A 185 13.03 -7.28 -19.72
CA GLU A 185 12.75 -8.66 -20.12
C GLU A 185 13.38 -9.66 -19.13
N GLN A 186 14.59 -9.37 -18.66
CA GLN A 186 15.26 -10.20 -17.64
C GLN A 186 14.50 -10.17 -16.31
N ALA A 187 14.02 -9.00 -15.86
CA ALA A 187 13.19 -8.90 -14.66
C ALA A 187 11.88 -9.69 -14.81
N HIS A 188 11.21 -9.60 -15.98
CA HIS A 188 10.03 -10.40 -16.29
C HIS A 188 10.32 -11.91 -16.22
N GLN A 189 11.44 -12.38 -16.79
CA GLN A 189 11.86 -13.79 -16.72
C GLN A 189 12.12 -14.26 -15.29
N ARG A 190 12.56 -13.35 -14.39
CA ARG A 190 12.74 -13.59 -12.94
C ARG A 190 11.43 -13.51 -12.15
N GLY A 191 10.28 -13.37 -12.82
CA GLY A 191 8.97 -13.43 -12.20
C GLY A 191 8.38 -12.09 -11.77
N VAL A 192 8.97 -10.96 -12.13
CA VAL A 192 8.37 -9.64 -11.96
C VAL A 192 7.11 -9.54 -12.81
N ARG A 193 6.01 -9.01 -12.24
CA ARG A 193 4.73 -8.81 -12.95
C ARG A 193 4.15 -7.41 -12.78
N HIS A 194 4.75 -6.61 -11.92
CA HIS A 194 4.35 -5.24 -11.64
C HIS A 194 5.60 -4.36 -11.64
N VAL A 195 5.59 -3.22 -12.32
CA VAL A 195 6.72 -2.29 -12.39
C VAL A 195 6.25 -0.85 -12.36
N GLN A 196 6.91 -0.04 -11.56
CA GLN A 196 6.68 1.39 -11.44
C GLN A 196 7.79 2.16 -12.16
N LEU A 197 7.42 3.13 -12.99
CA LEU A 197 8.33 3.79 -13.91
C LEU A 197 9.45 4.61 -13.23
N VAL A 198 9.11 5.36 -12.21
CA VAL A 198 10.00 6.31 -11.51
C VAL A 198 9.81 6.19 -9.99
N HIS A 199 10.82 6.61 -9.21
CA HIS A 199 10.73 6.63 -7.75
C HIS A 199 11.22 7.97 -7.18
N TYR A 200 12.25 8.00 -6.33
CA TYR A 200 12.81 9.22 -5.72
C TYR A 200 14.12 9.68 -6.36
N THR A 201 14.61 9.00 -7.38
CA THR A 201 15.87 9.33 -8.04
C THR A 201 15.67 9.55 -9.54
N PRO A 202 16.46 10.45 -10.17
CA PRO A 202 16.37 10.69 -11.60
C PRO A 202 16.72 9.42 -12.40
N ASN A 203 15.91 9.11 -13.41
CA ASN A 203 16.17 8.05 -14.36
C ASN A 203 15.86 8.50 -15.81
N ASP A 204 16.11 7.65 -16.79
CA ASP A 204 15.92 7.97 -18.21
C ASP A 204 14.46 7.90 -18.69
N ILE A 205 13.50 7.60 -17.80
CA ILE A 205 12.10 7.31 -18.16
C ILE A 205 11.23 8.56 -18.13
N GLY A 206 11.36 9.37 -17.08
CA GLY A 206 10.51 10.55 -16.94
C GLY A 206 10.70 11.29 -15.62
N ASP A 207 9.97 12.39 -15.47
CA ASP A 207 10.02 13.19 -14.27
C ASP A 207 9.16 12.62 -13.15
N PHE A 208 9.65 12.73 -11.90
CA PHE A 208 8.98 12.27 -10.68
C PHE A 208 8.60 13.47 -9.78
N GLN A 209 7.58 13.28 -8.92
CA GLN A 209 6.90 14.35 -8.18
C GLN A 209 7.81 15.18 -7.25
N THR A 210 8.78 14.53 -6.60
CA THR A 210 9.63 15.14 -5.57
C THR A 210 10.98 15.61 -6.10
N GLY A 211 11.22 15.46 -7.42
CA GLY A 211 12.45 15.85 -8.09
C GLY A 211 12.34 17.13 -8.88
N THR A 212 13.48 17.60 -9.39
CA THR A 212 13.52 18.68 -10.38
C THR A 212 13.05 18.14 -11.72
N VAL A 213 12.15 18.87 -12.38
CA VAL A 213 11.71 18.54 -13.73
C VAL A 213 12.88 18.71 -14.71
N THR A 214 13.28 17.62 -15.36
CA THR A 214 14.41 17.58 -16.30
C THR A 214 14.01 17.16 -17.71
N HIS A 215 12.97 16.35 -17.84
CA HIS A 215 12.51 15.76 -19.09
C HIS A 215 11.25 16.43 -19.67
N LYS A 216 10.58 17.27 -18.87
CA LYS A 216 9.25 17.85 -19.19
C LYS A 216 8.19 16.76 -19.42
N GLY A 217 8.24 15.73 -18.57
CA GLY A 217 7.32 14.59 -18.57
C GLY A 217 8.01 13.27 -18.95
N LEU A 218 7.33 12.44 -19.75
CA LEU A 218 7.80 11.15 -20.21
C LEU A 218 8.83 11.29 -21.34
N THR A 219 9.92 10.54 -21.28
CA THR A 219 10.92 10.51 -22.37
C THR A 219 10.50 9.55 -23.50
N SER A 220 11.23 9.58 -24.63
CA SER A 220 11.05 8.58 -25.69
C SER A 220 11.39 7.16 -25.18
N PHE A 221 12.45 7.03 -24.38
CA PHE A 221 12.78 5.74 -23.73
C PHE A 221 11.68 5.28 -22.77
N GLY A 222 11.10 6.19 -21.98
CA GLY A 222 9.96 5.89 -21.13
C GLY A 222 8.74 5.39 -21.91
N ALA A 223 8.48 5.97 -23.10
CA ALA A 223 7.44 5.48 -23.98
C ALA A 223 7.73 4.05 -24.49
N ASP A 224 8.99 3.73 -24.80
CA ASP A 224 9.39 2.39 -25.22
C ASP A 224 9.29 1.38 -24.05
N VAL A 225 9.60 1.80 -22.83
CA VAL A 225 9.40 1.01 -21.60
C VAL A 225 7.93 0.66 -21.41
N ILE A 226 7.00 1.62 -21.54
CA ILE A 226 5.55 1.36 -21.41
C ILE A 226 5.09 0.33 -22.47
N ARG A 227 5.52 0.51 -23.74
CA ARG A 227 5.19 -0.46 -24.82
C ARG A 227 5.74 -1.86 -24.51
N ALA A 228 6.95 -1.93 -23.94
CA ALA A 228 7.56 -3.18 -23.52
C ALA A 228 6.81 -3.82 -22.34
N CYS A 229 6.37 -3.06 -21.34
CA CYS A 229 5.52 -3.55 -20.27
C CYS A 229 4.26 -4.23 -20.82
N HIS A 230 3.57 -3.57 -21.75
CA HIS A 230 2.35 -4.12 -22.35
C HIS A 230 2.61 -5.38 -23.18
N ARG A 231 3.72 -5.44 -23.90
CA ARG A 231 4.12 -6.61 -24.71
C ARG A 231 4.51 -7.80 -23.82
N LEU A 232 5.24 -7.56 -22.74
CA LEU A 232 5.74 -8.59 -21.83
C LEU A 232 4.65 -9.10 -20.88
N GLY A 233 3.54 -8.39 -20.70
CA GLY A 233 2.54 -8.75 -19.72
C GLY A 233 2.93 -8.28 -18.30
N LEU A 234 3.30 -7.01 -18.16
CA LEU A 234 3.58 -6.35 -16.89
C LEU A 234 2.50 -5.32 -16.58
N VAL A 235 2.06 -5.25 -15.34
CA VAL A 235 1.30 -4.10 -14.83
C VAL A 235 2.23 -2.89 -14.85
N CYS A 236 1.81 -1.83 -15.54
CA CYS A 236 2.57 -0.58 -15.63
C CYS A 236 2.02 0.41 -14.60
N ASP A 237 2.84 0.76 -13.62
CA ASP A 237 2.51 1.65 -12.52
C ASP A 237 3.19 3.01 -12.72
N VAL A 238 2.41 4.07 -12.52
CA VAL A 238 2.85 5.46 -12.68
C VAL A 238 2.87 6.23 -11.35
N ALA A 239 2.83 5.53 -10.21
CA ALA A 239 3.04 6.17 -8.91
C ALA A 239 4.40 6.90 -8.92
N HIS A 240 4.53 7.95 -8.10
CA HIS A 240 5.65 8.89 -8.10
C HIS A 240 5.80 9.78 -9.35
N ALA A 241 5.24 9.44 -10.50
CA ALA A 241 5.38 10.24 -11.70
C ALA A 241 4.69 11.61 -11.57
N THR A 242 5.27 12.63 -12.21
CA THR A 242 4.60 13.95 -12.32
C THR A 242 3.32 13.82 -13.13
N GLU A 243 2.39 14.75 -12.94
CA GLU A 243 1.13 14.80 -13.71
C GLU A 243 1.40 14.86 -15.22
N ASP A 244 2.43 15.60 -15.66
CA ASP A 244 2.82 15.67 -17.07
C ASP A 244 3.36 14.34 -17.59
N THR A 245 4.18 13.63 -16.79
CA THR A 245 4.65 12.28 -17.11
C THR A 245 3.46 11.34 -17.28
N VAL A 246 2.49 11.37 -16.37
CA VAL A 246 1.29 10.53 -16.45
C VAL A 246 0.44 10.86 -17.65
N LYS A 247 0.15 12.13 -17.92
CA LYS A 247 -0.64 12.54 -19.09
C LYS A 247 0.01 12.12 -20.41
N GLN A 248 1.34 12.05 -20.45
CA GLN A 248 2.05 11.55 -21.62
C GLN A 248 2.08 10.02 -21.66
N ALA A 249 2.20 9.34 -20.50
CA ALA A 249 2.09 7.89 -20.40
C ALA A 249 0.71 7.37 -20.85
N VAL A 250 -0.38 8.07 -20.49
CA VAL A 250 -1.76 7.76 -20.93
C VAL A 250 -1.87 7.74 -22.45
N LYS A 251 -1.18 8.64 -23.16
CA LYS A 251 -1.21 8.68 -24.65
C LYS A 251 -0.48 7.49 -25.29
N VAL A 252 0.45 6.86 -24.56
CA VAL A 252 1.23 5.71 -25.04
C VAL A 252 0.58 4.39 -24.63
N ALA A 253 -0.13 4.38 -23.51
CA ALA A 253 -0.72 3.18 -22.94
C ALA A 253 -1.80 2.59 -23.83
N THR A 254 -1.75 1.27 -24.02
CA THR A 254 -2.78 0.46 -24.72
C THR A 254 -3.47 -0.52 -23.77
N LYS A 255 -3.02 -0.60 -22.53
CA LYS A 255 -3.61 -1.37 -21.43
C LYS A 255 -3.82 -0.43 -20.22
N PRO A 256 -4.69 -0.80 -19.26
CA PRO A 256 -4.91 0.01 -18.05
C PRO A 256 -3.60 0.31 -17.32
N LEU A 257 -3.42 1.56 -16.89
CA LEU A 257 -2.33 1.96 -16.01
C LEU A 257 -2.76 1.82 -14.55
N LEU A 258 -1.82 1.58 -13.66
CA LEU A 258 -2.01 1.67 -12.22
C LEU A 258 -1.27 2.90 -11.69
N LEU A 259 -1.82 3.56 -10.67
CA LEU A 259 -1.08 4.41 -9.75
C LEU A 259 -1.23 3.78 -8.36
N SER A 260 -0.24 3.03 -7.92
CA SER A 260 -0.39 2.06 -6.84
C SER A 260 -0.61 2.68 -5.47
N HIS A 261 -0.03 3.86 -5.17
CA HIS A 261 -0.10 4.45 -3.83
C HIS A 261 -0.02 5.98 -3.87
N THR A 262 -1.01 6.64 -3.27
CA THR A 262 -1.11 8.10 -3.13
C THR A 262 -2.30 8.51 -2.26
N ALA A 263 -2.62 9.81 -2.23
CA ALA A 263 -3.88 10.39 -1.78
C ALA A 263 -4.24 11.63 -2.61
N ILE A 264 -5.48 12.09 -2.52
CA ILE A 264 -5.90 13.36 -3.15
C ILE A 264 -5.23 14.55 -2.45
N ALA A 265 -4.70 15.46 -3.24
CA ALA A 265 -4.09 16.70 -2.74
C ALA A 265 -5.12 17.55 -1.98
N GLY A 266 -4.73 17.93 -0.74
CA GLY A 266 -5.60 18.70 0.14
C GLY A 266 -6.70 17.87 0.81
N SER A 267 -6.59 16.54 0.86
CA SER A 267 -7.52 15.65 1.56
C SER A 267 -7.73 16.08 3.02
N PRO A 268 -8.96 16.46 3.41
CA PRO A 268 -9.27 16.76 4.80
C PRO A 268 -9.20 15.50 5.69
N ALA A 269 -9.38 14.32 5.13
CA ALA A 269 -9.25 13.06 5.86
C ALA A 269 -7.80 12.80 6.30
N MET A 270 -6.82 13.15 5.47
CA MET A 270 -5.41 12.95 5.75
C MET A 270 -4.85 13.98 6.76
N GLY A 271 -5.36 15.22 6.72
CA GLY A 271 -4.82 16.31 7.53
C GLY A 271 -3.43 16.77 7.07
N PRO A 272 -2.70 17.54 7.93
CA PRO A 272 -1.33 17.96 7.64
C PRO A 272 -0.39 16.75 7.50
N THR A 273 0.40 16.72 6.44
CA THR A 273 1.31 15.60 6.14
C THR A 273 2.62 16.09 5.52
N PRO A 274 3.77 15.47 5.86
CA PRO A 274 5.03 15.70 5.17
C PRO A 274 5.04 15.12 3.74
N LEU A 275 4.06 14.28 3.39
CA LEU A 275 3.94 13.65 2.08
C LEU A 275 3.12 14.47 1.07
N LYS A 276 2.94 15.77 1.32
CA LYS A 276 2.13 16.66 0.48
C LYS A 276 2.51 16.63 -1.00
N GLU A 277 3.80 16.55 -1.30
CA GLU A 277 4.31 16.52 -2.68
C GLU A 277 4.02 15.21 -3.41
N ARG A 278 3.67 14.16 -2.66
CA ARG A 278 3.31 12.84 -3.18
C ARG A 278 1.80 12.69 -3.43
N GLN A 279 1.00 13.66 -3.01
CA GLN A 279 -0.43 13.71 -3.30
C GLN A 279 -0.68 14.12 -4.76
N ILE A 280 -1.81 13.68 -5.32
CA ILE A 280 -2.17 13.96 -6.71
C ILE A 280 -3.38 14.87 -6.84
N SER A 281 -3.45 15.59 -7.94
CA SER A 281 -4.61 16.39 -8.31
C SER A 281 -5.78 15.48 -8.76
N ARG A 282 -7.01 16.02 -8.75
CA ARG A 282 -8.19 15.32 -9.27
C ARG A 282 -8.05 14.99 -10.76
N ASP A 283 -7.42 15.87 -11.53
CA ASP A 283 -7.21 15.66 -12.97
C ASP A 283 -6.15 14.58 -13.24
N HIS A 284 -5.13 14.52 -12.40
CA HIS A 284 -4.15 13.43 -12.43
C HIS A 284 -4.84 12.08 -12.20
N ALA A 285 -5.72 11.98 -11.19
CA ALA A 285 -6.49 10.76 -10.91
C ALA A 285 -7.41 10.37 -12.08
N ARG A 286 -8.13 11.34 -12.66
CA ARG A 286 -9.02 11.10 -13.81
C ARG A 286 -8.27 10.59 -15.02
N ALA A 287 -7.09 11.15 -15.33
CA ALA A 287 -6.28 10.69 -16.45
C ALA A 287 -5.92 9.19 -16.36
N ILE A 288 -5.68 8.67 -15.15
CA ILE A 288 -5.43 7.24 -14.95
C ILE A 288 -6.72 6.44 -15.13
N ALA A 289 -7.83 6.90 -14.54
CA ALA A 289 -9.12 6.22 -14.65
C ALA A 289 -9.59 6.09 -16.12
N GLU A 290 -9.32 7.09 -16.99
CA GLU A 290 -9.61 7.08 -18.41
C GLU A 290 -8.92 5.94 -19.19
N THR A 291 -7.80 5.41 -18.70
CA THR A 291 -7.17 4.21 -19.26
C THR A 291 -7.90 2.91 -18.91
N GLY A 292 -8.95 2.95 -18.11
CA GLY A 292 -9.53 1.79 -17.43
C GLY A 292 -8.70 1.37 -16.20
N GLY A 293 -7.75 2.18 -15.77
CA GLY A 293 -6.84 1.95 -14.65
C GLY A 293 -7.46 2.12 -13.27
N ALA A 294 -6.63 2.16 -12.24
CA ALA A 294 -7.04 2.43 -10.87
C ALA A 294 -5.96 3.16 -10.07
N ILE A 295 -6.38 3.77 -8.97
CA ILE A 295 -5.55 4.51 -8.03
C ILE A 295 -5.61 3.82 -6.67
N GLY A 296 -4.46 3.39 -6.16
CA GLY A 296 -4.29 2.87 -4.82
C GLY A 296 -4.14 3.99 -3.79
N ILE A 297 -4.82 3.86 -2.68
CA ILE A 297 -4.73 4.81 -1.58
C ILE A 297 -3.80 4.24 -0.52
N TRP A 298 -2.79 5.00 -0.12
CA TRP A 298 -1.84 4.62 0.93
C TRP A 298 -2.47 4.68 2.33
N HIS A 299 -1.79 4.10 3.33
CA HIS A 299 -2.35 4.00 4.67
C HIS A 299 -1.98 5.16 5.62
N PHE A 300 -1.34 6.22 5.14
CA PHE A 300 -0.83 7.32 5.98
C PHE A 300 -1.92 8.27 6.48
N PHE A 301 -3.03 7.72 6.92
CA PHE A 301 -4.13 8.42 7.58
C PHE A 301 -4.07 8.20 9.09
N PRO A 302 -4.61 9.11 9.92
CA PRO A 302 -4.51 9.02 11.38
C PRO A 302 -5.34 7.87 12.00
N SER A 303 -6.34 7.34 11.30
CA SER A 303 -7.13 6.18 11.74
C SER A 303 -7.71 5.41 10.55
N LEU A 304 -8.25 4.20 10.80
CA LEU A 304 -8.92 3.41 9.75
C LEU A 304 -10.16 4.12 9.20
N GLU A 305 -10.92 4.84 10.03
CA GLU A 305 -12.07 5.64 9.60
C GLU A 305 -11.63 6.75 8.66
N LYS A 306 -10.53 7.44 8.98
CA LYS A 306 -9.96 8.47 8.12
C LYS A 306 -9.38 7.90 6.83
N TYR A 307 -8.84 6.69 6.88
CA TYR A 307 -8.43 5.98 5.67
C TYR A 307 -9.62 5.70 4.75
N VAL A 308 -10.75 5.23 5.32
CA VAL A 308 -11.99 5.02 4.57
C VAL A 308 -12.55 6.33 4.01
N ASP A 309 -12.45 7.45 4.77
CA ASP A 309 -12.80 8.77 4.24
C ASP A 309 -11.93 9.11 3.00
N GLY A 310 -10.62 8.84 3.04
CA GLY A 310 -9.71 9.02 1.90
C GLY A 310 -10.05 8.12 0.70
N LEU A 311 -10.49 6.88 0.93
CA LEU A 311 -11.02 6.01 -0.14
C LEU A 311 -12.28 6.63 -0.78
N LYS A 312 -13.21 7.18 0.01
CA LYS A 312 -14.41 7.87 -0.49
C LYS A 312 -14.05 9.11 -1.31
N GLU A 313 -13.11 9.92 -0.83
CA GLU A 313 -12.64 11.10 -1.56
C GLU A 313 -12.13 10.71 -2.96
N MET A 314 -11.44 9.59 -3.10
CA MET A 314 -10.99 9.10 -4.40
C MET A 314 -12.15 8.55 -5.23
N VAL A 315 -13.07 7.79 -4.62
CA VAL A 315 -14.30 7.29 -5.28
C VAL A 315 -15.14 8.44 -5.84
N ASP A 316 -15.26 9.55 -5.11
CA ASP A 316 -15.97 10.75 -5.58
C ASP A 316 -15.32 11.41 -6.81
N VAL A 317 -14.02 11.17 -7.03
CA VAL A 317 -13.28 11.73 -8.17
C VAL A 317 -13.34 10.83 -9.40
N VAL A 318 -13.14 9.52 -9.23
CA VAL A 318 -12.92 8.57 -10.34
C VAL A 318 -13.93 7.43 -10.40
N GLY A 319 -14.80 7.30 -9.41
CA GLY A 319 -15.74 6.18 -9.29
C GLY A 319 -15.12 4.94 -8.65
N VAL A 320 -15.98 4.09 -8.10
CA VAL A 320 -15.58 2.91 -7.31
C VAL A 320 -14.79 1.86 -8.10
N ASP A 321 -14.94 1.83 -9.42
CA ASP A 321 -14.26 0.88 -10.32
C ASP A 321 -12.77 1.24 -10.56
N HIS A 322 -12.34 2.39 -10.04
CA HIS A 322 -11.00 2.94 -10.26
C HIS A 322 -10.22 3.18 -8.96
N VAL A 323 -10.63 2.58 -7.84
CA VAL A 323 -9.97 2.74 -6.54
C VAL A 323 -9.48 1.40 -6.01
N CYS A 324 -8.25 1.37 -5.50
CA CYS A 324 -7.59 0.23 -4.87
C CYS A 324 -7.02 0.62 -3.49
N ILE A 325 -6.51 -0.37 -2.76
CA ILE A 325 -5.72 -0.21 -1.55
C ILE A 325 -4.26 -0.51 -1.91
N GLY A 326 -3.37 0.49 -1.77
CA GLY A 326 -1.94 0.33 -1.93
C GLY A 326 -1.24 0.94 -0.73
N THR A 327 -0.98 0.12 0.28
CA THR A 327 -0.72 0.63 1.63
C THR A 327 0.58 1.38 1.78
N ASP A 328 1.61 1.02 1.01
CA ASP A 328 2.98 1.53 1.18
C ASP A 328 3.49 1.28 2.61
N GLN A 329 3.14 0.10 3.20
CA GLN A 329 3.52 -0.25 4.57
C GLN A 329 5.03 -0.32 4.72
N GLN A 330 5.49 -0.05 5.95
CA GLN A 330 6.86 -0.02 6.44
C GLN A 330 7.65 1.25 6.04
N VAL A 331 7.07 2.15 5.26
CA VAL A 331 7.71 3.45 4.91
C VAL A 331 7.51 4.47 6.05
N ALA A 332 6.29 4.56 6.58
CA ALA A 332 5.95 5.46 7.69
C ALA A 332 4.79 4.92 8.52
N PRO A 333 4.61 5.41 9.77
CA PRO A 333 3.43 5.08 10.55
C PRO A 333 2.13 5.52 9.86
N GLY A 334 1.09 4.70 9.93
CA GLY A 334 -0.22 4.99 9.35
C GLY A 334 -1.35 4.20 10.03
N SER A 335 -2.52 4.22 9.43
CA SER A 335 -3.75 3.61 9.99
C SER A 335 -3.77 2.08 9.93
N LEU A 336 -2.99 1.47 9.04
CA LEU A 336 -2.89 0.02 8.85
C LEU A 336 -1.43 -0.43 9.05
N GLN A 337 -1.03 -0.65 10.30
CA GLN A 337 0.36 -0.93 10.68
C GLN A 337 0.84 -2.33 10.26
N ASP A 338 -0.10 -3.29 10.20
CA ASP A 338 0.17 -4.66 9.78
C ASP A 338 -1.07 -5.30 9.15
N TYR A 339 -0.87 -6.36 8.39
CA TYR A 339 -1.94 -7.02 7.65
C TYR A 339 -2.97 -7.74 8.51
N SER A 340 -2.71 -8.02 9.80
CA SER A 340 -3.73 -8.60 10.69
C SER A 340 -4.95 -7.68 10.85
N LYS A 341 -4.80 -6.41 10.52
CA LYS A 341 -5.87 -5.40 10.55
C LYS A 341 -6.66 -5.27 9.24
N TRP A 342 -6.30 -6.01 8.19
CA TRP A 342 -6.95 -5.90 6.87
C TRP A 342 -8.46 -6.13 6.92
N VAL A 343 -8.91 -7.17 7.62
CA VAL A 343 -10.35 -7.42 7.82
C VAL A 343 -11.07 -6.26 8.50
N HIS A 344 -10.38 -5.53 9.39
CA HIS A 344 -10.96 -4.37 10.08
C HIS A 344 -11.09 -3.16 9.14
N LEU A 345 -10.20 -3.01 8.16
CA LEU A 345 -10.34 -1.99 7.11
C LEU A 345 -11.59 -2.26 6.27
N VAL A 346 -11.78 -3.51 5.81
CA VAL A 346 -12.98 -3.88 5.05
C VAL A 346 -14.25 -3.70 5.90
N ALA A 347 -14.21 -4.10 7.18
CA ALA A 347 -15.34 -3.85 8.10
C ALA A 347 -15.62 -2.33 8.29
N ALA A 348 -14.57 -1.49 8.31
CA ALA A 348 -14.74 -0.03 8.38
C ALA A 348 -15.37 0.53 7.08
N MET A 349 -15.01 -0.01 5.92
CA MET A 349 -15.64 0.35 4.64
C MET A 349 -17.15 0.05 4.67
N LEU A 350 -17.54 -1.15 5.13
CA LEU A 350 -18.96 -1.54 5.25
C LEU A 350 -19.71 -0.64 6.24
N ARG A 351 -19.15 -0.36 7.42
CA ARG A 351 -19.74 0.59 8.41
C ARG A 351 -19.90 1.99 7.82
N SER A 352 -19.02 2.37 6.93
CA SER A 352 -19.00 3.70 6.31
C SER A 352 -19.96 3.82 5.12
N GLY A 353 -20.69 2.75 4.78
CA GLY A 353 -21.76 2.73 3.77
C GLY A 353 -21.36 2.17 2.42
N PHE A 354 -20.13 1.66 2.23
CA PHE A 354 -19.84 0.85 1.05
C PHE A 354 -20.65 -0.45 1.09
N THR A 355 -21.23 -0.82 -0.04
CA THR A 355 -21.85 -2.14 -0.20
C THR A 355 -20.79 -3.24 -0.20
N PRO A 356 -21.11 -4.50 0.11
CA PRO A 356 -20.16 -5.61 0.00
C PRO A 356 -19.49 -5.70 -1.37
N LYS A 357 -20.24 -5.42 -2.45
CA LYS A 357 -19.71 -5.40 -3.82
C LYS A 357 -18.68 -4.29 -4.03
N GLU A 358 -18.96 -3.08 -3.57
CA GLU A 358 -18.02 -1.96 -3.67
C GLU A 358 -16.76 -2.18 -2.82
N ALA A 359 -16.94 -2.71 -1.60
CA ALA A 359 -15.83 -3.08 -0.74
C ALA A 359 -14.94 -4.16 -1.40
N GLY A 360 -15.51 -5.19 -2.05
CA GLY A 360 -14.77 -6.20 -2.80
C GLY A 360 -14.01 -5.62 -3.99
N LYS A 361 -14.62 -4.69 -4.74
CA LYS A 361 -13.94 -3.99 -5.84
C LYS A 361 -12.69 -3.24 -5.36
N ILE A 362 -12.83 -2.42 -4.32
CA ILE A 362 -11.72 -1.63 -3.77
C ILE A 362 -10.68 -2.54 -3.11
N ALA A 363 -11.13 -3.58 -2.39
CA ALA A 363 -10.22 -4.50 -1.70
C ALA A 363 -9.35 -5.35 -2.63
N GLY A 364 -9.72 -5.49 -3.93
CA GLY A 364 -8.86 -6.22 -4.85
C GLY A 364 -9.39 -6.47 -6.26
N GLU A 365 -10.71 -6.53 -6.51
CA GLU A 365 -11.24 -6.88 -7.83
C GLU A 365 -10.82 -5.88 -8.92
N ASN A 366 -10.66 -4.58 -8.59
CA ASN A 366 -10.18 -3.56 -9.51
C ASN A 366 -8.74 -3.84 -9.95
N TYR A 367 -7.85 -4.21 -9.02
CA TYR A 367 -6.50 -4.64 -9.38
C TYR A 367 -6.52 -5.94 -10.19
N MET A 368 -7.33 -6.92 -9.80
CA MET A 368 -7.45 -8.19 -10.53
C MET A 368 -7.91 -7.97 -11.98
N ARG A 369 -8.76 -6.97 -12.24
CA ARG A 369 -9.15 -6.56 -13.59
C ARG A 369 -7.95 -6.02 -14.38
N ILE A 370 -7.14 -5.15 -13.77
CA ILE A 370 -5.91 -4.61 -14.38
C ILE A 370 -4.89 -5.71 -14.61
N PHE A 371 -4.68 -6.57 -13.61
CA PHE A 371 -3.72 -7.67 -13.69
C PHE A 371 -4.07 -8.65 -14.81
N ARG A 372 -5.35 -9.04 -14.96
CA ARG A 372 -5.80 -9.87 -16.09
C ARG A 372 -5.59 -9.18 -17.43
N ALA A 373 -5.86 -7.90 -17.54
CA ALA A 373 -5.66 -7.15 -18.78
C ALA A 373 -4.18 -7.00 -19.15
N ALA A 374 -3.30 -6.92 -18.16
CA ALA A 374 -1.87 -6.76 -18.37
C ALA A 374 -1.16 -8.11 -18.55
N VAL A 375 -1.37 -9.04 -17.62
CA VAL A 375 -0.56 -10.27 -17.46
C VAL A 375 -1.24 -11.48 -18.09
N GLY A 376 -2.57 -11.57 -18.02
CA GLY A 376 -3.36 -12.70 -18.49
C GLY A 376 -3.84 -13.66 -17.39
#